data_54d02dfdc3cccd3ac2f4a0878e289369
#
_entry.id   54d02dfdc3cccd3ac2f4a0878e289369
#
_cell.length_a   1.000
_cell.length_b   1.000
_cell.length_c   1.000
_cell.angle_alpha   90.00
_cell.angle_beta   90.00
_cell.angle_gamma   90.00
#
_symmetry.space_group_name_H-M   'P 1'
#
loop_
_entity.id
_entity.type
_entity.pdbx_description
1 polymer ?
#
loop_
_entity_poly.entity_id
_entity_poly.type
_entity_poly.pdbx_seq_one_letter_code
_entity_poly.pdbx_strand_id
1 'polypeptide(L)'
;QRQMCIRDRKNTNVQEVRYQEDLINMVNENIRNISLMLLGLAVLLAFISFALINNTIRLTIYSKRFLIHTMKLVGASWSFIRRPFLWRNFWIGVLAAVIADGVLWAAAYWLVVYEPDLISVITPNVMLLVSVSVLVFGVCITWFCAYLSINKFLRMKASTLYYI
;
A
#
# COMPACT_ATOMS: atom_id res chain seq x y z
N GLN A 1 -0.45 -54.11 33.41
CA GLN A 1 -0.71 -52.72 32.93
C GLN A 1 0.55 -51.85 32.81
N ARG A 2 1.72 -52.23 33.29
CA ARG A 2 2.97 -51.46 33.17
C ARG A 2 3.78 -51.74 31.89
N GLN A 3 3.44 -52.76 31.14
CA GLN A 3 4.17 -53.09 29.88
C GLN A 3 3.63 -52.42 28.63
N MET A 4 2.46 -51.77 28.70
CA MET A 4 1.86 -51.12 27.52
C MET A 4 2.42 -49.72 27.27
N CYS A 5 2.97 -49.05 28.28
CA CYS A 5 3.53 -47.69 28.13
C CYS A 5 4.96 -47.62 27.57
N ILE A 6 5.68 -48.76 27.49
CA ILE A 6 7.07 -48.80 27.00
C ILE A 6 7.13 -49.05 25.49
N ARG A 7 6.05 -49.56 24.90
CA ARG A 7 6.00 -49.87 23.46
C ARG A 7 5.76 -48.65 22.57
N ASP A 8 5.25 -47.56 23.13
CA ASP A 8 4.94 -46.34 22.43
C ASP A 8 6.16 -45.41 22.20
N ARG A 9 7.28 -45.69 22.87
CA ARG A 9 8.53 -44.91 22.76
C ARG A 9 9.37 -45.24 21.51
N LYS A 10 8.95 -46.22 20.71
CA LYS A 10 9.71 -46.70 19.54
C LYS A 10 9.08 -46.40 18.18
N ASN A 11 8.05 -45.57 18.16
CA ASN A 11 7.50 -45.10 16.93
C ASN A 11 8.25 -43.84 16.47
N THR A 12 9.21 -44.00 15.61
CA THR A 12 9.99 -42.98 14.92
C THR A 12 9.09 -41.93 14.27
N ASN A 13 7.89 -42.31 13.84
CA ASN A 13 6.87 -41.43 13.24
C ASN A 13 6.32 -40.36 14.19
N VAL A 14 6.27 -40.60 15.52
CA VAL A 14 5.78 -39.63 16.51
C VAL A 14 6.83 -38.56 16.78
N GLN A 15 8.12 -38.86 16.66
CA GLN A 15 9.20 -37.88 16.76
C GLN A 15 9.26 -37.01 15.50
N GLU A 16 9.01 -37.58 14.34
CA GLU A 16 9.01 -36.88 13.05
C GLU A 16 7.86 -35.89 12.95
N VAL A 17 6.67 -36.26 13.46
CA VAL A 17 5.51 -35.35 13.52
C VAL A 17 5.76 -34.16 14.46
N ARG A 18 6.37 -34.36 15.61
CA ARG A 18 6.72 -33.30 16.55
C ARG A 18 7.79 -32.33 15.96
N TYR A 19 8.76 -32.88 15.24
CA TYR A 19 9.80 -32.09 14.60
C TYR A 19 9.22 -31.21 13.48
N GLN A 20 8.22 -31.71 12.76
CA GLN A 20 7.50 -30.92 11.74
C GLN A 20 6.64 -29.82 12.36
N GLU A 21 5.96 -30.06 13.46
CA GLU A 21 5.17 -29.02 14.15
C GLU A 21 6.04 -27.90 14.72
N ASP A 22 7.19 -28.22 15.30
CA ASP A 22 8.12 -27.23 15.83
C ASP A 22 8.76 -26.40 14.71
N LEU A 23 9.11 -27.01 13.57
CA LEU A 23 9.61 -26.32 12.39
C LEU A 23 8.54 -25.41 11.77
N ILE A 24 7.30 -25.88 11.66
CA ILE A 24 6.19 -25.07 11.16
C ILE A 24 5.93 -23.86 12.06
N ASN A 25 5.98 -24.04 13.37
CA ASN A 25 5.79 -22.96 14.33
C ASN A 25 6.93 -21.93 14.28
N MET A 26 8.19 -22.36 14.17
CA MET A 26 9.34 -21.47 14.01
C MET A 26 9.28 -20.67 12.70
N VAL A 27 8.89 -21.31 11.62
CA VAL A 27 8.72 -20.65 10.31
C VAL A 27 7.56 -19.65 10.37
N ASN A 28 6.45 -20.03 11.00
CA ASN A 28 5.27 -19.18 11.14
C ASN A 28 5.56 -17.94 12.03
N GLU A 29 6.34 -18.10 13.08
CA GLU A 29 6.75 -16.99 13.94
C GLU A 29 7.72 -16.04 13.25
N ASN A 30 8.66 -16.56 12.46
CA ASN A 30 9.55 -15.76 11.64
C ASN A 30 8.80 -14.99 10.55
N ILE A 31 7.87 -15.64 9.84
CA ILE A 31 7.02 -15.00 8.83
C ILE A 31 6.18 -13.90 9.46
N ARG A 32 5.61 -14.13 10.65
CA ARG A 32 4.84 -13.12 11.37
C ARG A 32 5.69 -11.90 11.73
N ASN A 33 6.89 -12.11 12.23
CA ASN A 33 7.81 -11.02 12.60
C ASN A 33 8.25 -10.21 11.37
N ILE A 34 8.59 -10.87 10.28
CA ILE A 34 8.92 -10.23 9.01
C ILE A 34 7.71 -9.45 8.46
N SER A 35 6.53 -10.04 8.49
CA SER A 35 5.29 -9.39 8.06
C SER A 35 4.98 -8.13 8.88
N LEU A 36 5.21 -8.18 10.20
CA LEU A 36 4.99 -7.05 11.10
C LEU A 36 5.99 -5.92 10.85
N MET A 37 7.25 -6.27 10.56
CA MET A 37 8.30 -5.33 10.18
C MET A 37 8.01 -4.65 8.84
N LEU A 38 7.57 -5.41 7.84
CA LEU A 38 7.15 -4.89 6.53
C LEU A 38 5.92 -4.00 6.64
N LEU A 39 4.97 -4.36 7.49
CA LEU A 39 3.77 -3.55 7.74
C LEU A 39 4.14 -2.22 8.40
N GLY A 40 5.05 -2.22 9.37
CA GLY A 40 5.58 -1.00 9.99
C GLY A 40 6.27 -0.09 8.97
N LEU A 41 7.09 -0.66 8.11
CA LEU A 41 7.75 0.07 7.01
C LEU A 41 6.72 0.65 6.03
N ALA A 42 5.70 -0.12 5.66
CA ALA A 42 4.64 0.33 4.76
C ALA A 42 3.85 1.53 5.34
N VAL A 43 3.53 1.48 6.63
CA VAL A 43 2.86 2.59 7.33
C VAL A 43 3.74 3.85 7.34
N LEU A 44 5.03 3.70 7.60
CA LEU A 44 5.99 4.82 7.59
C LEU A 44 6.08 5.44 6.19
N LEU A 45 6.20 4.62 5.13
CA LEU A 45 6.22 5.09 3.75
C LEU A 45 4.90 5.77 3.36
N ALA A 46 3.76 5.26 3.83
CA ALA A 46 2.46 5.89 3.61
C ALA A 46 2.38 7.28 4.25
N PHE A 47 2.93 7.45 5.45
CA PHE A 47 3.02 8.76 6.13
C PHE A 47 3.87 9.75 5.34
N ILE A 48 5.04 9.33 4.87
CA ILE A 48 5.93 10.16 4.03
C ILE A 48 5.21 10.55 2.74
N SER A 49 4.56 9.61 2.07
CA SER A 49 3.79 9.86 0.85
C SER A 49 2.67 10.86 1.07
N PHE A 50 1.94 10.74 2.18
CA PHE A 50 0.90 11.69 2.56
C PHE A 50 1.46 13.11 2.75
N ALA A 51 2.60 13.25 3.43
CA ALA A 51 3.28 14.53 3.62
C ALA A 51 3.72 15.15 2.29
N LEU A 52 4.29 14.34 1.38
CA LEU A 52 4.72 14.78 0.05
C LEU A 52 3.53 15.22 -0.81
N ILE A 53 2.43 14.47 -0.81
CA ILE A 53 1.20 14.83 -1.53
C ILE A 53 0.65 16.16 -1.01
N ASN A 54 0.58 16.34 0.31
CA ASN A 54 0.13 17.60 0.92
C ASN A 54 0.99 18.79 0.48
N ASN A 55 2.30 18.62 0.48
CA ASN A 55 3.23 19.68 0.10
C ASN A 55 3.13 20.03 -1.39
N THR A 56 3.01 19.02 -2.25
CA THR A 56 2.84 19.19 -3.70
C THR A 56 1.52 19.89 -4.03
N ILE A 57 0.42 19.52 -3.36
CA ILE A 57 -0.89 20.17 -3.56
C ILE A 57 -0.86 21.61 -3.10
N ARG A 58 -0.23 21.90 -1.95
CA ARG A 58 -0.05 23.25 -1.46
C ARG A 58 0.67 24.12 -2.50
N LEU A 59 1.78 23.63 -3.04
CA LEU A 59 2.57 24.33 -4.05
C LEU A 59 1.76 24.56 -5.34
N THR A 60 1.00 23.55 -5.77
CA THR A 60 0.16 23.62 -6.98
C THR A 60 -0.96 24.65 -6.81
N ILE A 61 -1.61 24.72 -5.66
CA ILE A 61 -2.66 25.70 -5.36
C ILE A 61 -2.06 27.12 -5.32
N TYR A 62 -0.90 27.26 -4.69
CA TYR A 62 -0.20 28.54 -4.62
C TYR A 62 0.19 29.04 -6.03
N SER A 63 0.73 28.18 -6.87
CA SER A 63 1.07 28.51 -8.26
C SER A 63 -0.14 28.94 -9.10
N LYS A 64 -1.32 28.37 -8.83
CA LYS A 64 -2.56 28.65 -9.56
C LYS A 64 -3.52 29.60 -8.82
N ARG A 65 -3.03 30.31 -7.81
CA ARG A 65 -3.85 31.19 -6.94
C ARG A 65 -4.66 32.23 -7.74
N PHE A 66 -4.06 32.82 -8.76
CA PHE A 66 -4.71 33.83 -9.60
C PHE A 66 -5.89 33.24 -10.37
N LEU A 67 -5.71 32.08 -10.99
CA LEU A 67 -6.76 31.37 -11.70
C LEU A 67 -7.94 30.98 -10.78
N ILE A 68 -7.62 30.53 -9.56
CA ILE A 68 -8.63 30.18 -8.57
C ILE A 68 -9.41 31.42 -8.11
N HIS A 69 -8.74 32.54 -7.97
CA HIS A 69 -9.37 33.81 -7.59
C HIS A 69 -10.30 34.34 -8.67
N THR A 70 -9.88 34.31 -9.93
CA THR A 70 -10.74 34.74 -11.07
C THR A 70 -11.96 33.85 -11.23
N MET A 71 -11.81 32.52 -11.09
CA MET A 71 -12.96 31.60 -11.11
C MET A 71 -13.95 31.88 -9.99
N LYS A 72 -13.45 32.25 -8.81
CA LYS A 72 -14.30 32.59 -7.66
C LYS A 72 -15.07 33.91 -7.88
N LEU A 73 -14.44 34.89 -8.50
CA LEU A 73 -15.10 36.19 -8.88
C LEU A 73 -16.26 36.00 -9.85
N VAL A 74 -16.15 35.04 -10.77
CA VAL A 74 -17.22 34.65 -11.72
C VAL A 74 -18.30 33.79 -11.07
N GLY A 75 -18.18 33.46 -9.76
CA GLY A 75 -19.18 32.70 -9.03
C GLY A 75 -19.06 31.17 -9.16
N ALA A 76 -17.91 30.66 -9.59
CA ALA A 76 -17.70 29.22 -9.70
C ALA A 76 -17.80 28.51 -8.33
N SER A 77 -18.52 27.38 -8.31
CA SER A 77 -18.66 26.57 -7.10
C SER A 77 -17.32 25.90 -6.68
N TRP A 78 -17.13 25.70 -5.40
CA TRP A 78 -15.94 25.03 -4.85
C TRP A 78 -15.70 23.63 -5.43
N SER A 79 -16.78 22.91 -5.75
CA SER A 79 -16.72 21.59 -6.38
C SER A 79 -16.16 21.65 -7.80
N PHE A 80 -16.51 22.69 -8.54
CA PHE A 80 -16.02 22.92 -9.90
C PHE A 80 -14.51 23.21 -9.91
N ILE A 81 -14.06 24.07 -9.01
CA ILE A 81 -12.62 24.41 -8.87
C ILE A 81 -11.79 23.18 -8.46
N ARG A 82 -12.32 22.31 -7.61
CA ARG A 82 -11.62 21.13 -7.08
C ARG A 82 -11.48 20.01 -8.11
N ARG A 83 -12.45 19.83 -9.00
CA ARG A 83 -12.55 18.68 -9.92
C ARG A 83 -11.29 18.47 -10.79
N PRO A 84 -10.71 19.48 -11.46
CA PRO A 84 -9.52 19.29 -12.29
C PRO A 84 -8.28 18.88 -11.50
N PHE A 85 -8.15 19.33 -10.25
CA PHE A 85 -7.03 18.93 -9.38
C PHE A 85 -7.15 17.47 -8.94
N LEU A 86 -8.37 17.01 -8.59
CA LEU A 86 -8.62 15.62 -8.25
C LEU A 86 -8.39 14.68 -9.43
N TRP A 87 -8.84 15.05 -10.62
CA TRP A 87 -8.68 14.27 -11.84
C TRP A 87 -7.20 14.09 -12.20
N ARG A 88 -6.40 15.14 -12.08
CA ARG A 88 -4.96 15.07 -12.30
C ARG A 88 -4.28 14.14 -11.31
N ASN A 89 -4.60 14.24 -10.02
CA ASN A 89 -4.03 13.35 -8.98
C ASN A 89 -4.48 11.90 -9.16
N PHE A 90 -5.69 11.66 -9.63
CA PHE A 90 -6.18 10.33 -9.97
C PHE A 90 -5.29 9.67 -11.05
N TRP A 91 -5.00 10.37 -12.14
CA TRP A 91 -4.12 9.83 -13.19
C TRP A 91 -2.70 9.56 -12.69
N ILE A 92 -2.16 10.44 -11.87
CA ILE A 92 -0.85 10.23 -11.23
C ILE A 92 -0.88 8.99 -10.35
N GLY A 93 -1.94 8.79 -9.58
CA GLY A 93 -2.14 7.59 -8.74
C GLY A 93 -2.21 6.31 -9.56
N VAL A 94 -2.93 6.32 -10.68
CA VAL A 94 -3.02 5.16 -11.60
C VAL A 94 -1.65 4.84 -12.18
N LEU A 95 -0.91 5.83 -12.68
CA LEU A 95 0.44 5.62 -13.23
C LEU A 95 1.39 5.05 -12.18
N ALA A 96 1.37 5.59 -10.97
CA ALA A 96 2.20 5.10 -9.88
C ALA A 96 1.85 3.64 -9.51
N ALA A 97 0.56 3.29 -9.48
CA ALA A 97 0.11 1.94 -9.18
C ALA A 97 0.52 0.94 -10.27
N VAL A 98 0.43 1.33 -11.55
CA VAL A 98 0.89 0.49 -12.68
C VAL A 98 2.40 0.24 -12.62
N ILE A 99 3.19 1.27 -12.28
CA ILE A 99 4.65 1.12 -12.14
C ILE A 99 4.97 0.19 -10.97
N ALA A 100 4.30 0.36 -9.84
CA ALA A 100 4.48 -0.50 -8.66
C ALA A 100 4.13 -1.97 -8.96
N ASP A 101 3.05 -2.18 -9.70
CA ASP A 101 2.61 -3.51 -10.12
C ASP A 101 3.61 -4.16 -11.09
N GLY A 102 4.16 -3.38 -12.03
CA GLY A 102 5.22 -3.83 -12.92
C GLY A 102 6.49 -4.28 -12.18
N VAL A 103 6.90 -3.53 -11.15
CA VAL A 103 8.04 -3.92 -10.30
C VAL A 103 7.73 -5.19 -9.52
N LEU A 104 6.51 -5.34 -9.02
CA LEU A 104 6.08 -6.52 -8.28
C LEU A 104 6.10 -7.78 -9.17
N TRP A 105 5.61 -7.67 -10.41
CA TRP A 105 5.67 -8.76 -11.39
C TRP A 105 7.12 -9.12 -11.76
N ALA A 106 7.98 -8.13 -11.96
CA ALA A 106 9.39 -8.36 -12.25
C ALA A 106 10.10 -9.06 -11.07
N ALA A 107 9.83 -8.64 -9.85
CA ALA A 107 10.38 -9.26 -8.64
C ALA A 107 9.90 -10.71 -8.48
N ALA A 108 8.61 -10.96 -8.69
CA ALA A 108 8.05 -12.31 -8.63
C ALA A 108 8.63 -13.23 -9.70
N TYR A 109 8.77 -12.74 -10.92
CA TYR A 109 9.42 -13.49 -12.01
C TYR A 109 10.86 -13.86 -11.65
N TRP A 110 11.62 -12.91 -11.11
CA TRP A 110 12.99 -13.11 -10.69
C TRP A 110 13.10 -14.16 -9.59
N LEU A 111 12.20 -14.12 -8.62
CA LEU A 111 12.13 -15.06 -7.50
C LEU A 111 11.86 -16.50 -7.99
N VAL A 112 10.92 -16.67 -8.90
CA VAL A 112 10.58 -17.98 -9.49
C VAL A 112 11.72 -18.56 -10.31
N VAL A 113 12.51 -17.73 -10.98
CA VAL A 113 13.68 -18.18 -11.75
C VAL A 113 14.81 -18.68 -10.85
N TYR A 114 15.00 -18.05 -9.68
CA TYR A 114 16.05 -18.45 -8.73
C TYR A 114 15.67 -19.65 -7.86
N GLU A 115 14.40 -19.77 -7.48
CA GLU A 115 13.90 -20.83 -6.59
C GLU A 115 12.66 -21.48 -7.20
N PRO A 116 12.84 -22.54 -8.05
CA PRO A 116 11.74 -23.21 -8.74
C PRO A 116 10.69 -23.83 -7.80
N ASP A 117 11.06 -24.16 -6.57
CA ASP A 117 10.16 -24.76 -5.56
C ASP A 117 9.04 -23.79 -5.13
N LEU A 118 9.22 -22.48 -5.32
CA LEU A 118 8.23 -21.47 -5.00
C LEU A 118 7.07 -21.38 -6.02
N ILE A 119 7.17 -22.05 -7.15
CA ILE A 119 6.11 -22.10 -8.18
C ILE A 119 4.80 -22.65 -7.60
N SER A 120 4.89 -23.55 -6.63
CA SER A 120 3.71 -24.14 -5.97
C SER A 120 2.93 -23.13 -5.12
N VAL A 121 3.59 -22.08 -4.64
CA VAL A 121 3.00 -21.01 -3.81
C VAL A 121 2.55 -19.82 -4.67
N ILE A 122 3.29 -19.50 -5.73
CA ILE A 122 3.00 -18.38 -6.63
C ILE A 122 2.06 -18.86 -7.74
N THR A 123 0.81 -19.13 -7.39
CA THR A 123 -0.22 -19.45 -8.40
C THR A 123 -0.64 -18.17 -9.14
N PRO A 124 -0.97 -18.27 -10.46
CA PRO A 124 -1.39 -17.10 -11.25
C PRO A 124 -2.63 -16.39 -10.67
N ASN A 125 -3.52 -17.12 -10.01
CA ASN A 125 -4.69 -16.56 -9.36
C ASN A 125 -4.32 -15.67 -8.16
N VAL A 126 -3.36 -16.07 -7.35
CA VAL A 126 -2.86 -15.27 -6.22
C VAL A 126 -2.17 -14.00 -6.71
N MET A 127 -1.33 -14.12 -7.76
CA MET A 127 -0.68 -12.97 -8.38
C MET A 127 -1.69 -11.94 -8.90
N LEU A 128 -2.73 -12.40 -9.58
CA LEU A 128 -3.78 -11.53 -10.12
C LEU A 128 -4.55 -10.84 -8.98
N LEU A 129 -4.86 -11.55 -7.91
CA LEU A 129 -5.55 -10.99 -6.74
C LEU A 129 -4.70 -9.92 -6.04
N VAL A 130 -3.40 -10.17 -5.87
CA VAL A 130 -2.46 -9.21 -5.28
C VAL A 130 -2.34 -7.97 -6.17
N SER A 131 -2.18 -8.14 -7.49
CA SER A 131 -2.10 -7.06 -8.47
C SER A 131 -3.32 -6.15 -8.43
N VAL A 132 -4.53 -6.72 -8.46
CA VAL A 132 -5.77 -5.96 -8.34
C VAL A 132 -5.86 -5.23 -7.00
N SER A 133 -5.46 -5.88 -5.90
CA SER A 133 -5.43 -5.24 -4.58
C SER A 133 -4.49 -4.03 -4.56
N VAL A 134 -3.28 -4.16 -5.08
CA VAL A 134 -2.29 -3.06 -5.14
C VAL A 134 -2.83 -1.88 -5.95
N LEU A 135 -3.42 -2.14 -7.12
CA LEU A 135 -4.04 -1.11 -7.96
C LEU A 135 -5.16 -0.38 -7.21
N VAL A 136 -6.12 -1.12 -6.64
CA VAL A 136 -7.28 -0.53 -5.94
C VAL A 136 -6.83 0.29 -4.73
N PHE A 137 -5.99 -0.27 -3.85
CA PHE A 137 -5.51 0.43 -2.67
C PHE A 137 -4.64 1.63 -3.03
N GLY A 138 -3.76 1.52 -4.02
CA GLY A 138 -2.90 2.61 -4.48
C GLY A 138 -3.71 3.81 -4.98
N VAL A 139 -4.70 3.56 -5.85
CA VAL A 139 -5.57 4.62 -6.37
C VAL A 139 -6.48 5.20 -5.27
N CYS A 140 -7.05 4.36 -4.39
CA CYS A 140 -7.89 4.82 -3.29
C CYS A 140 -7.13 5.73 -2.32
N ILE A 141 -5.91 5.34 -1.91
CA ILE A 141 -5.10 6.12 -0.98
C ILE A 141 -4.72 7.46 -1.60
N THR A 142 -4.25 7.48 -2.85
CA THR A 142 -3.85 8.73 -3.52
C THR A 142 -5.04 9.67 -3.72
N TRP A 143 -6.20 9.14 -4.10
CA TRP A 143 -7.40 9.93 -4.28
C TRP A 143 -7.91 10.50 -2.96
N PHE A 144 -7.95 9.68 -1.91
CA PHE A 144 -8.38 10.09 -0.57
C PHE A 144 -7.45 11.15 0.03
N CYS A 145 -6.14 10.96 -0.08
CA CYS A 145 -5.14 11.94 0.36
C CYS A 145 -5.27 13.27 -0.39
N ALA A 146 -5.44 13.22 -1.71
CA ALA A 146 -5.64 14.40 -2.54
C ALA A 146 -6.94 15.12 -2.15
N TYR A 147 -8.02 14.39 -1.92
CA TYR A 147 -9.30 14.97 -1.51
C TYR A 147 -9.20 15.71 -0.18
N LEU A 148 -8.60 15.08 0.84
CA LEU A 148 -8.39 15.70 2.15
C LEU A 148 -7.51 16.95 2.06
N SER A 149 -6.41 16.84 1.32
CA SER A 149 -5.45 17.93 1.16
C SER A 149 -6.07 19.14 0.45
N ILE A 150 -6.73 18.92 -0.69
CA ILE A 150 -7.37 20.00 -1.46
C ILE A 150 -8.48 20.66 -0.63
N ASN A 151 -9.29 19.86 0.09
CA ASN A 151 -10.37 20.39 0.90
C ASN A 151 -9.85 21.25 2.07
N LYS A 152 -8.74 20.83 2.69
CA LYS A 152 -8.07 21.59 3.75
C LYS A 152 -7.54 22.93 3.24
N PHE A 153 -6.84 22.93 2.10
CA PHE A 153 -6.22 24.15 1.56
C PHE A 153 -7.23 25.10 0.95
N LEU A 154 -8.26 24.62 0.27
CA LEU A 154 -9.31 25.48 -0.30
C LEU A 154 -10.20 26.12 0.79
N ARG A 155 -10.34 25.51 1.96
CA ARG A 155 -11.08 26.08 3.10
C ARG A 155 -10.30 27.19 3.83
N MET A 156 -8.98 27.23 3.71
CA MET A 156 -8.20 28.33 4.28
C MET A 156 -8.57 29.62 3.56
N LYS A 157 -9.02 30.62 4.33
CA LYS A 157 -9.47 31.92 3.83
C LYS A 157 -8.40 32.54 2.92
N ALA A 158 -8.83 33.09 1.78
CA ALA A 158 -7.97 33.80 0.82
C ALA A 158 -7.16 34.95 1.47
N SER A 159 -7.60 35.47 2.62
CA SER A 159 -6.91 36.52 3.39
C SER A 159 -5.56 36.06 3.97
N THR A 160 -5.41 34.78 4.31
CA THR A 160 -4.15 34.26 4.87
C THR A 160 -3.09 34.00 3.81
N LEU A 161 -3.50 33.87 2.55
CA LEU A 161 -2.59 33.69 1.39
C LEU A 161 -1.96 35.00 0.91
N TYR A 162 -2.45 36.15 1.39
CA TYR A 162 -1.98 37.48 0.99
C TYR A 162 -0.96 38.08 1.96
N TYR A 163 -0.81 37.48 3.16
CA TYR A 163 0.05 37.99 4.24
C TYR A 163 1.34 37.18 4.48
N ILE A 164 1.78 36.38 3.48
CA ILE A 164 3.11 35.73 3.56
C ILE A 164 3.90 36.07 2.31
#